data_926b13cd0ea9942e82760ffe2ec34764
#
_entry.id   926b13cd0ea9942e82760ffe2ec34764
#
_cell.length_a   1.000
_cell.length_b   1.000
_cell.length_c   1.000
_cell.angle_alpha   90.00
_cell.angle_beta   90.00
_cell.angle_gamma   90.00
#
_symmetry.space_group_name_H-M   'P 1'
#
loop_
_entity.id
_entity.type
_entity.pdbx_description
1 polymer ?
#
loop_
_entity_poly.entity_id
_entity_poly.type
_entity_poly.pdbx_seq_one_letter_code
_entity_poly.pdbx_strand_id
1 'polypeptide(L)'
;MAKRSMMDQFHELKEANPGTILFFRMGDFYELFHDDAEVGSNVLGLALTSRDKNAEHPIPMAGFPWHQLEENLRLMLRAGYKVTVAEQEEELREGAKLLERVVTRIYTPGSLYEESLIGSDASALLCSLMVNDEQVAMSMIDASTGQAWACLLYT
;
A
#
# COMPACT_ATOMS: atom_id res chain seq x y z
N MET A 1 13.46 13.13 -27.68
CA MET A 1 12.73 12.36 -26.68
C MET A 1 12.73 13.14 -25.37
N ALA A 2 11.56 13.41 -24.80
CA ALA A 2 11.47 14.06 -23.49
C ALA A 2 12.15 13.16 -22.44
N LYS A 3 12.92 13.79 -21.55
CA LYS A 3 13.64 13.08 -20.49
C LYS A 3 12.62 12.58 -19.46
N ARG A 4 12.47 11.26 -19.31
CA ARG A 4 11.60 10.64 -18.28
C ARG A 4 11.96 11.21 -16.91
N SER A 5 11.00 11.82 -16.24
CA SER A 5 11.15 12.40 -14.91
C SER A 5 10.78 11.37 -13.83
N MET A 6 11.08 11.71 -12.58
CA MET A 6 10.64 10.93 -11.43
C MET A 6 9.10 10.93 -11.30
N MET A 7 8.46 12.06 -11.59
CA MET A 7 6.99 12.14 -11.57
C MET A 7 6.33 11.33 -12.70
N ASP A 8 6.99 11.20 -13.86
CA ASP A 8 6.49 10.30 -14.91
C ASP A 8 6.49 8.84 -14.43
N GLN A 9 7.55 8.41 -13.72
CA GLN A 9 7.59 7.08 -13.11
C GLN A 9 6.48 6.89 -12.07
N PHE A 10 6.23 7.90 -11.22
CA PHE A 10 5.15 7.86 -10.24
C PHE A 10 3.79 7.68 -10.91
N HIS A 11 3.49 8.48 -11.92
CA HIS A 11 2.21 8.40 -12.64
C HIS A 11 2.04 7.06 -13.34
N GLU A 12 3.07 6.56 -14.04
CA GLU A 12 3.04 5.24 -14.70
C GLU A 12 2.74 4.12 -13.70
N LEU A 13 3.40 4.12 -12.53
CA LEU A 13 3.16 3.10 -11.50
C LEU A 13 1.78 3.25 -10.86
N LYS A 14 1.30 4.47 -10.67
CA LYS A 14 -0.03 4.74 -10.12
C LYS A 14 -1.14 4.29 -11.08
N GLU A 15 -1.00 4.58 -12.37
CA GLU A 15 -1.93 4.14 -13.42
C GLU A 15 -1.95 2.63 -13.58
N ALA A 16 -0.80 1.98 -13.44
CA ALA A 16 -0.70 0.50 -13.49
C ALA A 16 -1.31 -0.18 -12.25
N ASN A 17 -1.50 0.54 -11.14
CA ASN A 17 -2.00 -0.01 -9.87
C ASN A 17 -3.20 0.82 -9.35
N PRO A 18 -4.33 0.83 -10.06
CA PRO A 18 -5.47 1.67 -9.69
C PRO A 18 -6.08 1.23 -8.35
N GLY A 19 -6.56 2.21 -7.59
CA GLY A 19 -7.22 1.98 -6.31
C GLY A 19 -6.29 1.57 -5.17
N THR A 20 -4.97 1.73 -5.33
CA THR A 20 -3.99 1.54 -4.26
C THR A 20 -3.35 2.85 -3.86
N ILE A 21 -2.88 2.95 -2.63
CA ILE A 21 -1.98 4.02 -2.17
C ILE A 21 -0.56 3.62 -2.56
N LEU A 22 0.16 4.49 -3.26
CA LEU A 22 1.52 4.20 -3.73
C LEU A 22 2.56 4.74 -2.74
N PHE A 23 3.27 3.85 -2.08
CA PHE A 23 4.48 4.16 -1.32
C PHE A 23 5.67 4.14 -2.28
N PHE A 24 6.14 5.31 -2.66
CA PHE A 24 7.12 5.50 -3.72
C PHE A 24 8.49 5.82 -3.12
N ARG A 25 9.45 4.90 -3.23
CA ARG A 25 10.77 5.06 -2.63
C ARG A 25 11.58 6.18 -3.27
N MET A 26 12.10 7.07 -2.43
CA MET A 26 12.99 8.17 -2.81
C MET A 26 14.12 8.30 -1.80
N GLY A 27 15.26 7.67 -2.08
CA GLY A 27 16.38 7.63 -1.14
C GLY A 27 15.97 7.00 0.19
N ASP A 28 16.05 7.74 1.29
CA ASP A 28 15.71 7.26 2.63
C ASP A 28 14.23 7.39 3.02
N PHE A 29 13.38 7.81 2.08
CA PHE A 29 11.95 8.02 2.34
C PHE A 29 11.08 7.23 1.38
N TYR A 30 9.84 6.93 1.84
CA TYR A 30 8.71 6.69 0.97
C TYR A 30 7.90 7.96 0.89
N GLU A 31 7.68 8.42 -0.34
CA GLU A 31 6.92 9.61 -0.64
C GLU A 31 5.56 9.24 -1.23
N LEU A 32 4.56 9.99 -0.84
CA LEU A 32 3.20 9.93 -1.36
C LEU A 32 2.91 11.26 -2.04
N PHE A 33 2.19 11.25 -3.15
CA PHE A 33 1.85 12.44 -3.92
C PHE A 33 0.36 12.52 -4.21
N HIS A 34 -0.14 13.72 -4.51
CA HIS A 34 -1.52 13.99 -4.85
C HIS A 34 -2.49 13.49 -3.77
N ASP A 35 -3.57 12.82 -4.17
CA ASP A 35 -4.59 12.26 -3.27
C ASP A 35 -4.00 11.25 -2.27
N ASP A 36 -2.96 10.50 -2.66
CA ASP A 36 -2.29 9.57 -1.77
C ASP A 36 -1.61 10.30 -0.60
N ALA A 37 -1.07 11.50 -0.84
CA ALA A 37 -0.48 12.32 0.22
C ALA A 37 -1.52 12.81 1.24
N GLU A 38 -2.70 13.18 0.76
CA GLU A 38 -3.82 13.57 1.64
C GLU A 38 -4.31 12.41 2.49
N VAL A 39 -4.47 11.23 1.87
CA VAL A 39 -4.82 10.00 2.60
C VAL A 39 -3.74 9.63 3.61
N GLY A 40 -2.45 9.69 3.22
CA GLY A 40 -1.33 9.43 4.11
C GLY A 40 -1.27 10.40 5.29
N SER A 41 -1.53 11.68 5.05
CA SER A 41 -1.62 12.68 6.12
C SER A 41 -2.74 12.33 7.12
N ASN A 42 -3.91 11.97 6.62
CA ASN A 42 -5.07 11.69 7.47
C ASN A 42 -4.94 10.37 8.24
N VAL A 43 -4.43 9.32 7.62
CA VAL A 43 -4.39 7.96 8.20
C VAL A 43 -3.13 7.73 9.03
N LEU A 44 -1.99 8.19 8.54
CA LEU A 44 -0.69 7.97 9.17
C LEU A 44 -0.22 9.15 10.03
N GLY A 45 -0.97 10.26 10.03
CA GLY A 45 -0.58 11.48 10.76
C GLY A 45 0.65 12.18 10.15
N LEU A 46 0.94 11.97 8.87
CA LEU A 46 2.07 12.57 8.19
C LEU A 46 1.85 14.08 7.95
N ALA A 47 2.93 14.85 8.02
CA ALA A 47 2.87 16.25 7.66
C ALA A 47 2.61 16.39 6.14
N LEU A 48 1.46 16.98 5.80
CA LEU A 48 1.16 17.34 4.43
C LEU A 48 1.96 18.57 4.04
N THR A 49 2.73 18.45 2.99
CA THR A 49 3.54 19.52 2.40
C THR A 49 3.25 19.60 0.91
N SER A 50 4.05 20.32 0.19
CA SER A 50 3.95 20.36 -1.27
C SER A 50 5.32 20.33 -1.90
N ARG A 51 5.42 19.61 -3.00
CA ARG A 51 6.53 19.67 -3.91
C ARG A 51 6.40 20.95 -4.74
N ASP A 52 7.52 21.60 -4.98
CA ASP A 52 7.58 22.83 -5.80
C ASP A 52 6.64 23.94 -5.28
N LYS A 53 6.81 24.34 -4.01
CA LYS A 53 5.98 25.33 -3.30
C LYS A 53 5.72 26.63 -4.05
N ASN A 54 6.59 26.98 -5.02
CA ASN A 54 6.49 28.18 -5.82
C ASN A 54 5.82 27.95 -7.19
N ALA A 55 5.38 26.72 -7.48
CA ALA A 55 4.64 26.43 -8.71
C ALA A 55 3.23 27.01 -8.64
N GLU A 56 2.64 27.29 -9.77
CA GLU A 56 1.24 27.75 -9.88
C GLU A 56 0.27 26.70 -9.31
N HIS A 57 0.61 25.42 -9.46
CA HIS A 57 -0.13 24.27 -8.90
C HIS A 57 0.84 23.36 -8.13
N PRO A 58 1.08 23.63 -6.84
CA PRO A 58 1.95 22.79 -6.01
C PRO A 58 1.38 21.38 -5.86
N ILE A 59 2.22 20.36 -6.04
CA ILE A 59 1.80 18.95 -5.88
C ILE A 59 1.79 18.61 -4.37
N PRO A 60 0.64 18.20 -3.80
CA PRO A 60 0.59 17.70 -2.43
C PRO A 60 1.57 16.54 -2.26
N MET A 61 2.29 16.53 -1.15
CA MET A 61 3.30 15.54 -0.83
C MET A 61 3.31 15.25 0.67
N ALA A 62 3.45 13.99 1.03
CA ALA A 62 3.70 13.52 2.38
C ALA A 62 4.67 12.36 2.32
N GLY A 63 5.46 12.13 3.37
CA GLY A 63 6.43 11.04 3.35
C GLY A 63 6.86 10.61 4.74
N PHE A 64 7.48 9.45 4.80
CA PHE A 64 8.01 8.86 6.04
C PHE A 64 9.32 8.12 5.76
N PRO A 65 10.21 7.98 6.78
CA PRO A 65 11.46 7.25 6.65
C PRO A 65 11.25 5.77 6.31
N TRP A 66 12.10 5.21 5.45
CA TRP A 66 11.95 3.85 4.93
C TRP A 66 11.86 2.76 6.00
N HIS A 67 12.54 2.93 7.11
CA HIS A 67 12.51 1.97 8.23
C HIS A 67 11.17 1.91 8.97
N GLN A 68 10.26 2.83 8.69
CA GLN A 68 8.88 2.83 9.22
C GLN A 68 7.88 2.16 8.28
N LEU A 69 8.34 1.47 7.21
CA LEU A 69 7.47 0.86 6.21
C LEU A 69 6.43 -0.07 6.83
N GLU A 70 6.86 -1.01 7.66
CA GLU A 70 5.97 -2.03 8.24
C GLU A 70 4.86 -1.42 9.09
N GLU A 71 5.19 -0.43 9.93
CA GLU A 71 4.21 0.24 10.76
C GLU A 71 3.19 1.02 9.93
N ASN A 72 3.66 1.79 8.95
CA ASN A 72 2.77 2.56 8.08
C ASN A 72 1.92 1.67 7.16
N LEU A 73 2.47 0.55 6.68
CA LEU A 73 1.69 -0.47 5.97
C LEU A 73 0.56 -1.00 6.85
N ARG A 74 0.87 -1.41 8.08
CA ARG A 74 -0.11 -1.93 9.03
C ARG A 74 -1.25 -0.94 9.28
N LEU A 75 -0.94 0.34 9.49
CA LEU A 75 -1.93 1.38 9.71
C LEU A 75 -2.83 1.58 8.49
N MET A 76 -2.25 1.65 7.28
CA MET A 76 -3.01 1.79 6.04
C MET A 76 -3.93 0.60 5.76
N LEU A 77 -3.41 -0.62 5.94
CA LEU A 77 -4.19 -1.84 5.72
C LEU A 77 -5.34 -1.98 6.73
N ARG A 78 -5.11 -1.60 7.99
CA ARG A 78 -6.17 -1.53 9.02
C ARG A 78 -7.22 -0.47 8.71
N ALA A 79 -6.84 0.62 8.08
CA ALA A 79 -7.77 1.64 7.60
C ALA A 79 -8.52 1.22 6.31
N GLY A 80 -8.27 0.00 5.80
CA GLY A 80 -8.96 -0.57 4.64
C GLY A 80 -8.34 -0.23 3.29
N TYR A 81 -7.20 0.46 3.25
CA TYR A 81 -6.53 0.82 2.00
C TYR A 81 -5.66 -0.33 1.49
N LYS A 82 -5.59 -0.48 0.17
CA LYS A 82 -4.58 -1.28 -0.50
C LYS A 82 -3.34 -0.43 -0.72
N VAL A 83 -2.16 -1.02 -0.58
CA VAL A 83 -0.89 -0.30 -0.73
C VAL A 83 0.00 -0.99 -1.75
N THR A 84 0.49 -0.23 -2.71
CA THR A 84 1.56 -0.64 -3.62
C THR A 84 2.88 -0.08 -3.12
N VAL A 85 3.88 -0.94 -2.94
CA VAL A 85 5.23 -0.53 -2.58
C VAL A 85 6.11 -0.58 -3.81
N ALA A 86 6.72 0.56 -4.14
CA ALA A 86 7.67 0.70 -5.23
C ALA A 86 9.05 1.04 -4.65
N GLU A 87 10.00 0.13 -4.87
CA GLU A 87 11.39 0.28 -4.45
C GLU A 87 12.24 0.91 -5.55
N GLN A 88 13.25 1.62 -5.13
CA GLN A 88 14.25 2.21 -5.99
C GLN A 88 15.32 1.17 -6.32
N GLU A 89 15.62 0.95 -7.60
CA GLU A 89 16.74 0.09 -7.99
C GLU A 89 18.06 0.66 -7.45
N GLU A 90 18.97 -0.22 -7.02
CA GLU A 90 20.25 0.18 -6.43
C GLU A 90 21.22 0.70 -7.49
N GLU A 91 21.12 0.22 -8.71
CA GLU A 91 22.03 0.57 -9.81
C GLU A 91 21.32 1.34 -10.91
N LEU A 92 22.02 2.35 -11.44
CA LEU A 92 21.60 3.05 -12.64
C LEU A 92 21.76 2.12 -13.86
N ARG A 93 20.69 1.93 -14.61
CA ARG A 93 20.79 1.27 -15.91
C ARG A 93 21.73 2.03 -16.83
N GLU A 94 22.45 1.32 -17.70
CA GLU A 94 23.42 1.91 -18.62
C GLU A 94 22.79 3.04 -19.43
N GLY A 95 23.36 4.26 -19.32
CA GLY A 95 22.84 5.47 -19.97
C GLY A 95 21.69 6.17 -19.25
N ALA A 96 21.16 5.64 -18.15
CA ALA A 96 20.13 6.30 -17.33
C ALA A 96 20.73 7.38 -16.43
N LYS A 97 19.98 8.46 -16.22
CA LYS A 97 20.33 9.55 -15.27
C LYS A 97 19.50 9.53 -14.01
N LEU A 98 18.54 8.62 -13.94
CA LEU A 98 17.58 8.48 -12.84
C LEU A 98 17.44 7.01 -12.52
N LEU A 99 17.52 6.67 -11.23
CA LEU A 99 17.22 5.34 -10.74
C LEU A 99 15.76 4.98 -11.04
N GLU A 100 15.53 3.75 -11.46
CA GLU A 100 14.19 3.27 -11.73
C GLU A 100 13.51 2.80 -10.45
N ARG A 101 12.18 2.89 -10.41
CA ARG A 101 11.35 2.34 -9.34
C ARG A 101 10.53 1.20 -9.90
N VAL A 102 10.57 0.10 -9.19
CA VAL A 102 9.83 -1.10 -9.55
C VAL A 102 8.86 -1.48 -8.43
N VAL A 103 7.66 -1.91 -8.80
CA VAL A 103 6.72 -2.45 -7.82
C VAL A 103 7.27 -3.77 -7.31
N THR A 104 7.55 -3.82 -6.01
CA THR A 104 8.01 -5.05 -5.36
C THR A 104 6.84 -5.85 -4.81
N ARG A 105 5.80 -5.19 -4.31
CA ARG A 105 4.65 -5.85 -3.72
C ARG A 105 3.41 -4.97 -3.67
N ILE A 106 2.24 -5.62 -3.74
CA ILE A 106 0.95 -5.01 -3.46
C ILE A 106 0.38 -5.67 -2.21
N TYR A 107 0.07 -4.85 -1.21
CA TYR A 107 -0.55 -5.28 0.03
C TYR A 107 -2.03 -4.94 0.02
N THR A 108 -2.84 -5.83 0.56
CA THR A 108 -4.29 -5.62 0.71
C THR A 108 -4.67 -5.86 2.18
N PRO A 109 -5.81 -5.36 2.66
CA PRO A 109 -6.27 -5.65 4.02
C PRO A 109 -6.32 -7.15 4.34
N GLY A 110 -6.60 -8.01 3.35
CA GLY A 110 -6.56 -9.47 3.50
C GLY A 110 -5.15 -10.08 3.54
N SER A 111 -4.10 -9.30 3.24
CA SER A 111 -2.70 -9.75 3.32
C SER A 111 -2.09 -9.59 4.71
N LEU A 112 -2.86 -9.18 5.72
CA LEU A 112 -2.41 -9.02 7.11
C LEU A 112 -2.16 -10.38 7.82
N TYR A 113 -1.68 -11.39 7.08
CA TYR A 113 -1.28 -12.68 7.66
C TYR A 113 0.23 -12.77 7.95
N GLU A 114 1.01 -11.78 7.52
CA GLU A 114 2.42 -11.72 7.89
C GLU A 114 2.56 -11.32 9.35
N GLU A 115 3.34 -12.07 10.11
CA GLU A 115 3.52 -11.89 11.56
C GLU A 115 3.94 -10.46 11.92
N SER A 116 4.78 -9.83 11.10
CA SER A 116 5.21 -8.44 11.26
C SER A 116 4.08 -7.41 11.09
N LEU A 117 3.03 -7.76 10.33
CA LEU A 117 1.91 -6.86 10.03
C LEU A 117 0.69 -7.08 10.95
N ILE A 118 0.53 -8.25 11.55
CA ILE A 118 -0.64 -8.57 12.39
C ILE A 118 -0.60 -7.79 13.70
N GLY A 119 0.56 -7.64 14.32
CA GLY A 119 0.69 -7.11 15.68
C GLY A 119 0.12 -8.09 16.73
N SER A 120 0.66 -8.04 17.95
CA SER A 120 0.42 -9.04 19.01
C SER A 120 -1.04 -9.21 19.45
N ASP A 121 -1.90 -8.25 19.20
CA ASP A 121 -3.26 -8.18 19.78
C ASP A 121 -4.38 -8.20 18.73
N ALA A 122 -4.08 -8.50 17.47
CA ALA A 122 -5.07 -8.49 16.39
C ALA A 122 -5.28 -9.87 15.78
N SER A 123 -6.54 -10.30 15.68
CA SER A 123 -6.93 -11.46 14.89
C SER A 123 -6.94 -11.10 13.40
N ALA A 124 -6.35 -11.96 12.59
CA ALA A 124 -6.40 -11.85 11.13
C ALA A 124 -7.30 -12.95 10.58
N LEU A 125 -8.58 -12.61 10.35
CA LEU A 125 -9.58 -13.56 9.89
C LEU A 125 -9.61 -13.61 8.36
N LEU A 126 -9.34 -14.78 7.81
CA LEU A 126 -9.61 -15.10 6.41
C LEU A 126 -10.95 -15.81 6.33
N CYS A 127 -11.89 -15.25 5.57
CA CYS A 127 -13.23 -15.80 5.39
C CYS A 127 -13.43 -16.30 3.96
N SER A 128 -14.09 -17.44 3.81
CA SER A 128 -14.58 -17.96 2.53
C SER A 128 -16.09 -18.16 2.59
N LEU A 129 -16.77 -17.76 1.52
CA LEU A 129 -18.21 -17.94 1.35
C LEU A 129 -18.49 -18.78 0.11
N MET A 130 -19.38 -19.74 0.25
CA MET A 130 -19.95 -20.50 -0.85
C MET A 130 -21.47 -20.35 -0.80
N VAL A 131 -22.05 -19.94 -1.92
CA VAL A 131 -23.49 -19.68 -2.03
C VAL A 131 -24.05 -20.54 -3.16
N ASN A 132 -25.14 -21.24 -2.89
CA ASN A 132 -26.00 -21.84 -3.90
C ASN A 132 -27.46 -21.40 -3.68
N ASP A 133 -28.39 -21.92 -4.46
CA ASP A 133 -29.79 -21.47 -4.44
C ASP A 133 -30.52 -21.73 -3.11
N GLU A 134 -30.03 -22.62 -2.27
CA GLU A 134 -30.70 -23.05 -1.03
C GLU A 134 -29.86 -22.86 0.23
N GLN A 135 -28.55 -22.67 0.10
CA GLN A 135 -27.63 -22.74 1.23
C GLN A 135 -26.47 -21.74 1.08
N VAL A 136 -26.01 -21.24 2.21
CA VAL A 136 -24.77 -20.48 2.34
C VAL A 136 -23.86 -21.21 3.30
N ALA A 137 -22.67 -21.56 2.84
CA ALA A 137 -21.60 -22.07 3.70
C ALA A 137 -20.55 -20.98 3.92
N MET A 138 -20.12 -20.81 5.15
CA MET A 138 -19.05 -19.89 5.53
C MET A 138 -17.98 -20.66 6.29
N SER A 139 -16.73 -20.43 5.94
CA SER A 139 -15.59 -20.86 6.74
C SER A 139 -14.70 -19.67 7.07
N MET A 140 -14.09 -19.71 8.24
CA MET A 140 -13.14 -18.69 8.72
C MET A 140 -11.93 -19.38 9.31
N ILE A 141 -10.77 -18.80 9.10
CA ILE A 141 -9.54 -19.17 9.79
C ILE A 141 -8.90 -17.90 10.36
N ASP A 142 -8.49 -17.97 11.61
CA ASP A 142 -7.65 -16.93 12.20
C ASP A 142 -6.19 -17.27 11.90
N ALA A 143 -5.56 -16.47 11.04
CA ALA A 143 -4.18 -16.68 10.62
C ALA A 143 -3.17 -16.47 11.77
N SER A 144 -3.56 -15.75 12.84
CA SER A 144 -2.70 -15.53 14.00
C SER A 144 -2.65 -16.72 14.96
N THR A 145 -3.74 -17.46 15.06
CA THR A 145 -3.88 -18.59 16.01
C THR A 145 -4.00 -19.96 15.33
N GLY A 146 -4.30 -19.99 14.02
CA GLY A 146 -4.62 -21.21 13.28
C GLY A 146 -5.99 -21.80 13.61
N GLN A 147 -6.80 -21.14 14.44
CA GLN A 147 -8.16 -21.59 14.73
C GLN A 147 -9.04 -21.46 13.50
N ALA A 148 -9.87 -22.48 13.25
CA ALA A 148 -10.77 -22.51 12.11
C ALA A 148 -12.20 -22.82 12.54
N TRP A 149 -13.16 -22.20 11.86
CA TRP A 149 -14.59 -22.40 12.04
C TRP A 149 -15.26 -22.63 10.68
N ALA A 150 -16.27 -23.46 10.68
CA ALA A 150 -17.14 -23.63 9.52
C ALA A 150 -18.60 -23.62 9.97
N CYS A 151 -19.44 -22.98 9.19
CA CYS A 151 -20.88 -22.87 9.45
C CYS A 151 -21.65 -23.07 8.14
N LEU A 152 -22.74 -23.82 8.23
CA LEU A 152 -23.73 -23.96 7.15
C LEU A 152 -24.99 -23.21 7.59
N LEU A 153 -25.38 -22.22 6.80
CA LEU A 153 -26.60 -21.45 7.00
C LEU A 153 -27.68 -22.00 6.07
N TYR A 154 -28.84 -22.30 6.64
CA TYR A 154 -30.03 -22.71 5.88
C TYR A 154 -30.97 -21.50 5.77
N THR A 155 -31.53 -21.29 4.61
CA THR A 155 -32.60 -20.30 4.39
C THR A 155 -33.97 -20.94 4.65
#